data_8393383524f80636d9772f641ed62ffe
#
_entry.id   8393383524f80636d9772f641ed62ffe
#
_cell.length_a   1.000
_cell.length_b   1.000
_cell.length_c   1.000
_cell.angle_alpha   90.00
_cell.angle_beta   90.00
_cell.angle_gamma   90.00
#
_symmetry.space_group_name_H-M   'P 1'
#
loop_
_entity.id
_entity.type
_entity.pdbx_description
1 polymer ?
#
loop_
_entity_poly.entity_id
_entity_poly.type
_entity_poly.pdbx_seq_one_letter_code
_entity_poly.pdbx_strand_id
1 'polypeptide(L)'
;MSWRDSGVSSMPYYSVSGGGLPRSGYFSSFTPAPTPAPLHYSSGKYGGEDAHAKQLMQIICTTKTNFKPLPGYEGTSQGFDRIALGLDCDEVYPNLYIGDAGAARNKAYLRRIGITHVVNTAEGNRFGMVNTDAFYYRDSGIHYMGLPLLDLPSTHIREYFYAAADFIDDAIKNGGKVLVHCLMGMSRSSTIAIAYLMIKAGMPAGVALRMCRQSRDIRPNDGFLQQLSDLDNRLRRDRDRAPLSSYPSYSSRSHRY
;
A
#
# COMPACT_ATOMS: atom_id res chain seq x y z
N MET A 1 56.59 -21.46 -21.80
CA MET A 1 56.53 -22.93 -21.92
C MET A 1 55.41 -23.40 -21.02
N SER A 2 54.39 -23.95 -21.41
CA SER A 2 53.73 -24.68 -22.39
C SER A 2 52.34 -25.00 -21.81
N TRP A 3 51.37 -24.77 -22.57
CA TRP A 3 50.00 -25.21 -22.60
C TRP A 3 49.77 -26.67 -22.22
N ARG A 4 48.64 -27.05 -21.61
CA ARG A 4 47.76 -28.10 -22.13
C ARG A 4 46.33 -27.96 -21.59
N ASP A 5 45.47 -28.00 -22.58
CA ASP A 5 44.03 -28.25 -22.58
C ASP A 5 43.64 -29.61 -22.05
N SER A 6 42.44 -29.74 -21.54
CA SER A 6 41.41 -30.67 -21.99
C SER A 6 40.43 -31.08 -20.89
N GLY A 7 39.15 -31.05 -21.22
CA GLY A 7 38.17 -31.90 -20.57
C GLY A 7 36.72 -31.35 -20.54
N VAL A 8 36.08 -31.30 -21.69
CA VAL A 8 34.61 -31.17 -21.78
C VAL A 8 34.00 -32.51 -21.39
N SER A 9 33.19 -32.54 -20.32
CA SER A 9 32.37 -33.70 -20.00
C SER A 9 30.89 -33.34 -20.05
N SER A 10 30.23 -34.02 -20.94
CA SER A 10 28.80 -33.95 -21.32
C SER A 10 27.89 -34.39 -20.16
N MET A 11 26.82 -33.60 -19.95
CA MET A 11 25.70 -33.98 -19.09
C MET A 11 24.75 -34.97 -19.79
N PRO A 12 24.15 -35.93 -19.07
CA PRO A 12 23.06 -36.73 -19.58
C PRO A 12 21.71 -36.06 -19.35
N TYR A 13 20.90 -36.06 -20.41
CA TYR A 13 19.47 -35.75 -20.39
C TYR A 13 18.70 -36.79 -19.59
N TYR A 14 17.93 -36.35 -18.59
CA TYR A 14 16.85 -37.15 -18.02
C TYR A 14 15.50 -36.64 -18.52
N SER A 15 14.82 -37.50 -19.28
CA SER A 15 13.41 -37.36 -19.64
C SER A 15 12.55 -37.70 -18.43
N VAL A 16 11.67 -36.78 -18.02
CA VAL A 16 10.65 -37.04 -17.00
C VAL A 16 9.31 -37.24 -17.71
N SER A 17 8.83 -38.46 -17.65
CA SER A 17 7.49 -38.89 -18.06
C SER A 17 6.42 -38.32 -17.11
N GLY A 18 5.27 -37.95 -17.68
CA GLY A 18 4.15 -37.34 -17.02
C GLY A 18 3.54 -38.18 -15.91
N GLY A 19 3.21 -37.50 -14.82
CA GLY A 19 2.35 -37.93 -13.74
C GLY A 19 1.35 -36.83 -13.42
N GLY A 20 0.05 -37.07 -13.70
CA GLY A 20 -1.02 -36.15 -13.45
C GLY A 20 -1.22 -35.88 -11.97
N LEU A 21 -1.32 -34.60 -11.61
CA LEU A 21 -1.70 -34.16 -10.27
C LEU A 21 -3.23 -34.15 -10.15
N PRO A 22 -3.80 -34.56 -9.01
CA PRO A 22 -5.24 -34.48 -8.79
C PRO A 22 -5.66 -33.03 -8.54
N ARG A 23 -6.66 -32.56 -9.29
CA ARG A 23 -7.38 -31.32 -9.03
C ARG A 23 -8.17 -31.47 -7.75
N SER A 24 -7.72 -30.90 -6.66
CA SER A 24 -8.52 -30.64 -5.47
C SER A 24 -8.93 -29.18 -5.47
N GLY A 25 -10.17 -28.91 -5.86
CA GLY A 25 -10.77 -27.61 -5.80
C GLY A 25 -11.15 -27.27 -4.36
N TYR A 26 -10.54 -26.22 -3.83
CA TYR A 26 -11.12 -25.39 -2.77
C TYR A 26 -11.20 -23.97 -3.30
N PHE A 27 -12.31 -23.64 -3.95
CA PHE A 27 -12.74 -22.26 -4.13
C PHE A 27 -13.17 -21.74 -2.75
N SER A 28 -12.25 -21.13 -2.03
CA SER A 28 -12.59 -20.24 -0.93
C SER A 28 -13.23 -18.99 -1.55
N SER A 29 -14.55 -18.86 -1.39
CA SER A 29 -15.29 -17.66 -1.76
C SER A 29 -14.79 -16.49 -0.92
N PHE A 30 -13.93 -15.67 -1.51
CA PHE A 30 -13.53 -14.40 -0.94
C PHE A 30 -14.74 -13.46 -1.03
N THR A 31 -15.48 -13.34 0.06
CA THR A 31 -16.44 -12.25 0.24
C THR A 31 -15.60 -11.00 0.52
N PRO A 32 -15.66 -9.95 -0.33
CA PRO A 32 -15.01 -8.69 -0.01
C PRO A 32 -15.62 -8.16 1.29
N ALA A 33 -14.77 -7.64 2.18
CA ALA A 33 -15.19 -7.00 3.42
C ALA A 33 -16.28 -5.96 3.09
N PRO A 34 -17.35 -5.85 3.91
CA PRO A 34 -18.42 -4.91 3.66
C PRO A 34 -17.83 -3.50 3.59
N THR A 35 -18.05 -2.83 2.47
CA THR A 35 -17.77 -1.42 2.29
C THR A 35 -18.45 -0.67 3.44
N PRO A 36 -17.74 0.14 4.24
CA PRO A 36 -18.38 0.95 5.26
C PRO A 36 -19.45 1.82 4.57
N ALA A 37 -20.66 1.84 5.17
CA ALA A 37 -21.77 2.61 4.66
C ALA A 37 -21.33 4.05 4.34
N PRO A 38 -21.77 4.65 3.23
CA PRO A 38 -21.40 6.00 2.88
C PRO A 38 -21.85 6.92 4.01
N LEU A 39 -20.88 7.48 4.73
CA LEU A 39 -21.15 8.58 5.65
C LEU A 39 -21.73 9.71 4.79
N HIS A 40 -22.96 10.13 5.07
CA HIS A 40 -23.57 11.31 4.49
C HIS A 40 -22.68 12.51 4.80
N TYR A 41 -21.78 12.80 3.89
CA TYR A 41 -20.99 14.03 3.91
C TYR A 41 -21.89 15.13 3.36
N SER A 42 -22.45 15.94 4.28
CA SER A 42 -23.22 17.11 3.88
C SER A 42 -22.33 18.02 3.05
N SER A 43 -22.71 18.27 1.82
CA SER A 43 -22.06 19.22 0.92
C SER A 43 -22.34 20.66 1.40
N GLY A 44 -21.70 21.03 2.50
CA GLY A 44 -21.62 22.43 2.92
C GLY A 44 -20.78 23.20 1.90
N LYS A 45 -21.33 24.22 1.32
CA LYS A 45 -20.60 25.25 0.55
C LYS A 45 -19.57 25.91 1.49
N TYR A 46 -18.37 25.36 1.53
CA TYR A 46 -17.25 25.96 2.27
C TYR A 46 -16.12 26.28 1.31
N GLY A 47 -15.69 27.53 1.44
CA GLY A 47 -14.70 28.20 0.64
C GLY A 47 -13.38 27.45 0.45
N GLY A 48 -12.76 27.71 -0.69
CA GLY A 48 -11.38 27.57 -1.08
C GLY A 48 -10.66 26.24 -0.83
N GLU A 49 -9.76 25.91 -1.72
CA GLU A 49 -8.89 24.71 -1.68
C GLU A 49 -8.19 24.54 -0.32
N ASP A 50 -7.84 25.64 0.38
CA ASP A 50 -7.25 25.63 1.73
C ASP A 50 -8.16 25.07 2.83
N ALA A 51 -9.47 25.17 2.69
CA ALA A 51 -10.41 24.70 3.73
C ALA A 51 -10.44 23.18 3.81
N HIS A 52 -10.32 22.49 2.69
CA HIS A 52 -10.33 21.02 2.65
C HIS A 52 -9.04 20.43 3.25
N ALA A 53 -7.87 20.97 2.92
CA ALA A 53 -6.60 20.57 3.55
C ALA A 53 -6.63 20.76 5.09
N LYS A 54 -7.22 21.87 5.58
CA LYS A 54 -7.43 22.11 7.01
C LYS A 54 -8.35 21.06 7.66
N GLN A 55 -9.39 20.60 6.95
CA GLN A 55 -10.23 19.49 7.42
C GLN A 55 -9.46 18.20 7.54
N LEU A 56 -8.57 17.88 6.58
CA LEU A 56 -7.69 16.71 6.66
C LEU A 56 -6.75 16.81 7.87
N MET A 57 -6.17 17.98 8.14
CA MET A 57 -5.36 18.21 9.34
C MET A 57 -6.18 18.00 10.63
N GLN A 58 -7.42 18.50 10.67
CA GLN A 58 -8.30 18.27 11.81
C GLN A 58 -8.56 16.78 12.06
N ILE A 59 -8.73 15.98 11.00
CA ILE A 59 -8.88 14.52 11.13
C ILE A 59 -7.64 13.90 11.79
N ILE A 60 -6.43 14.31 11.42
CA ILE A 60 -5.20 13.84 12.06
C ILE A 60 -5.20 14.16 13.54
N CYS A 61 -5.55 15.39 13.91
CA CYS A 61 -5.54 15.85 15.32
C CYS A 61 -6.60 15.16 16.18
N THR A 62 -7.76 14.82 15.60
CA THR A 62 -8.91 14.30 16.36
C THR A 62 -9.05 12.79 16.32
N THR A 63 -8.38 12.11 15.38
CA THR A 63 -8.48 10.65 15.24
C THR A 63 -7.44 9.96 16.12
N LYS A 64 -7.91 9.15 17.06
CA LYS A 64 -7.04 8.34 17.92
C LYS A 64 -6.55 7.10 17.16
N THR A 65 -5.27 6.79 17.29
CA THR A 65 -4.68 5.55 16.80
C THR A 65 -4.94 4.39 17.77
N ASN A 66 -5.43 3.29 17.26
CA ASN A 66 -5.64 2.05 18.01
C ASN A 66 -4.42 1.15 17.78
N PHE A 67 -3.40 1.28 18.60
CA PHE A 67 -2.18 0.50 18.49
C PHE A 67 -2.47 -0.99 18.64
N LYS A 68 -2.07 -1.76 17.64
CA LYS A 68 -2.15 -3.22 17.60
C LYS A 68 -0.75 -3.83 17.79
N PRO A 69 -0.65 -5.10 18.16
CA PRO A 69 0.61 -5.81 18.08
C PRO A 69 1.19 -5.71 16.67
N LEU A 70 2.51 -5.71 16.57
CA LEU A 70 3.21 -5.73 15.28
C LEU A 70 2.74 -6.94 14.46
N PRO A 71 2.39 -6.77 13.16
CA PRO A 71 2.01 -7.89 12.31
C PRO A 71 3.03 -9.02 12.35
N GLY A 72 2.57 -10.27 12.47
CA GLY A 72 3.42 -11.45 12.65
C GLY A 72 3.89 -11.71 14.07
N TYR A 73 3.52 -10.85 15.04
CA TYR A 73 3.77 -11.02 16.47
C TYR A 73 2.49 -10.98 17.30
N GLU A 74 1.36 -11.23 16.67
CA GLU A 74 0.06 -11.33 17.32
C GLU A 74 0.09 -12.46 18.37
N GLY A 75 -0.46 -12.21 19.55
CA GLY A 75 -0.46 -13.18 20.64
C GLY A 75 0.84 -13.28 21.43
N THR A 76 1.85 -12.46 21.12
CA THR A 76 3.09 -12.37 21.90
C THR A 76 3.20 -11.02 22.62
N SER A 77 3.81 -11.01 23.83
CA SER A 77 4.10 -9.75 24.53
C SER A 77 5.08 -8.86 23.77
N GLN A 78 5.96 -9.47 22.97
CA GLN A 78 6.95 -8.77 22.15
C GLN A 78 6.31 -7.92 21.03
N GLY A 79 5.09 -8.25 20.59
CA GLY A 79 4.41 -7.53 19.51
C GLY A 79 4.17 -6.05 19.78
N PHE A 80 4.22 -5.60 21.03
CA PHE A 80 4.10 -4.20 21.42
C PHE A 80 5.45 -3.50 21.62
N ASP A 81 6.55 -4.24 21.68
CA ASP A 81 7.90 -3.68 21.87
C ASP A 81 8.60 -3.42 20.54
N ARG A 82 8.04 -2.46 19.79
CA ARG A 82 8.53 -2.06 18.47
C ARG A 82 9.96 -1.53 18.52
N ILE A 83 10.34 -0.89 19.64
CA ILE A 83 11.67 -0.31 19.84
C ILE A 83 12.71 -1.42 19.98
N ALA A 84 12.49 -2.40 20.85
CA ALA A 84 13.41 -3.52 21.03
C ALA A 84 13.54 -4.38 19.76
N LEU A 85 12.46 -4.51 18.99
CA LEU A 85 12.48 -5.23 17.72
C LEU A 85 13.12 -4.41 16.58
N GLY A 86 13.22 -3.09 16.72
CA GLY A 86 13.65 -2.18 15.65
C GLY A 86 12.73 -2.21 14.43
N LEU A 87 11.44 -2.48 14.65
CA LEU A 87 10.42 -2.66 13.62
C LEU A 87 9.19 -1.82 13.93
N ASP A 88 8.72 -1.06 12.95
CA ASP A 88 7.48 -0.32 13.06
C ASP A 88 6.65 -0.41 11.77
N CYS A 89 5.61 -1.25 11.80
CA CYS A 89 4.77 -1.59 10.65
C CYS A 89 3.35 -1.90 11.09
N ASP A 90 2.36 -1.47 10.31
CA ASP A 90 0.95 -1.74 10.55
C ASP A 90 0.20 -2.03 9.25
N GLU A 91 -0.73 -2.97 9.30
CA GLU A 91 -1.71 -3.17 8.24
C GLU A 91 -2.80 -2.09 8.37
N VAL A 92 -2.91 -1.24 7.36
CA VAL A 92 -3.85 -0.10 7.33
C VAL A 92 -5.09 -0.37 6.48
N TYR A 93 -4.99 -1.32 5.57
CA TYR A 93 -6.07 -1.83 4.71
C TYR A 93 -5.72 -3.29 4.34
N PRO A 94 -6.67 -4.16 4.00
CA PRO A 94 -6.35 -5.54 3.65
C PRO A 94 -5.20 -5.67 2.65
N ASN A 95 -4.12 -6.34 3.05
CA ASN A 95 -2.88 -6.55 2.30
C ASN A 95 -2.07 -5.27 2.00
N LEU A 96 -2.40 -4.12 2.59
CA LEU A 96 -1.66 -2.87 2.48
C LEU A 96 -1.08 -2.50 3.84
N TYR A 97 0.24 -2.39 3.91
CA TYR A 97 1.00 -2.09 5.11
C TYR A 97 1.72 -0.75 4.97
N ILE A 98 1.80 0.00 6.06
CA ILE A 98 2.67 1.17 6.18
C ILE A 98 3.73 0.88 7.23
N GLY A 99 5.00 1.15 6.91
CA GLY A 99 6.09 0.90 7.85
C GLY A 99 7.25 1.89 7.74
N ASP A 100 8.21 1.68 8.64
CA ASP A 100 9.46 2.43 8.71
C ASP A 100 10.60 1.76 7.93
N ALA A 101 11.78 2.38 7.97
CA ALA A 101 12.99 1.85 7.36
C ALA A 101 13.49 0.57 8.05
N GLY A 102 13.23 0.39 9.35
CA GLY A 102 13.58 -0.81 10.10
C GLY A 102 12.83 -2.03 9.58
N ALA A 103 11.52 -1.92 9.46
CA ALA A 103 10.68 -2.97 8.88
C ALA A 103 11.08 -3.27 7.42
N ALA A 104 11.30 -2.23 6.60
CA ALA A 104 11.67 -2.39 5.20
C ALA A 104 13.03 -3.10 5.01
N ARG A 105 14.00 -2.83 5.87
CA ARG A 105 15.33 -3.47 5.81
C ARG A 105 15.35 -4.91 6.35
N ASN A 106 14.33 -5.33 7.07
CA ASN A 106 14.29 -6.65 7.67
C ASN A 106 13.60 -7.68 6.74
N LYS A 107 14.36 -8.26 5.81
CA LYS A 107 13.84 -9.26 4.85
C LYS A 107 13.22 -10.47 5.53
N ALA A 108 13.75 -10.90 6.69
CA ALA A 108 13.17 -12.02 7.46
C ALA A 108 11.78 -11.66 8.00
N TYR A 109 11.62 -10.43 8.49
CA TYR A 109 10.34 -9.90 8.93
C TYR A 109 9.35 -9.79 7.76
N LEU A 110 9.76 -9.21 6.63
CA LEU A 110 8.91 -9.09 5.45
C LEU A 110 8.42 -10.46 4.97
N ARG A 111 9.29 -11.46 4.96
CA ARG A 111 8.92 -12.85 4.64
C ARG A 111 7.95 -13.43 5.65
N ARG A 112 8.15 -13.18 6.93
CA ARG A 112 7.27 -13.65 8.03
C ARG A 112 5.84 -13.17 7.87
N ILE A 113 5.62 -11.90 7.48
CA ILE A 113 4.28 -11.33 7.28
C ILE A 113 3.75 -11.50 5.85
N GLY A 114 4.57 -12.10 4.97
CA GLY A 114 4.20 -12.45 3.60
C GLY A 114 4.21 -11.26 2.62
N ILE A 115 5.04 -10.22 2.86
CA ILE A 115 5.19 -9.10 1.92
C ILE A 115 5.81 -9.60 0.60
N THR A 116 5.15 -9.27 -0.49
CA THR A 116 5.56 -9.60 -1.87
C THR A 116 6.00 -8.38 -2.67
N HIS A 117 5.58 -7.19 -2.26
CA HIS A 117 5.87 -5.92 -2.93
C HIS A 117 6.27 -4.85 -1.92
N VAL A 118 7.24 -4.02 -2.30
CA VAL A 118 7.71 -2.89 -1.49
C VAL A 118 7.69 -1.62 -2.32
N VAL A 119 7.07 -0.57 -1.79
CA VAL A 119 7.15 0.80 -2.29
C VAL A 119 7.99 1.63 -1.32
N ASN A 120 9.20 1.99 -1.71
CA ASN A 120 10.08 2.88 -0.95
C ASN A 120 9.82 4.33 -1.37
N THR A 121 9.10 5.09 -0.57
CA THR A 121 8.78 6.50 -0.85
C THR A 121 9.87 7.48 -0.37
N ALA A 122 11.05 6.95 -0.05
CA ALA A 122 12.19 7.72 0.42
C ALA A 122 13.50 7.19 -0.17
N GLU A 123 13.45 6.63 -1.41
CA GLU A 123 14.62 6.01 -2.02
C GLU A 123 15.78 7.00 -2.19
N GLY A 124 16.94 6.64 -1.67
CA GLY A 124 18.17 7.42 -1.84
C GLY A 124 19.16 7.30 -0.69
N ASN A 125 20.30 7.97 -0.85
CA ASN A 125 21.45 7.88 0.05
C ASN A 125 21.61 9.12 0.94
N ARG A 126 20.74 10.13 0.80
CA ARG A 126 20.82 11.38 1.56
C ARG A 126 20.19 11.22 2.93
N PHE A 127 20.49 12.17 3.83
CA PHE A 127 19.83 12.24 5.13
C PHE A 127 18.30 12.27 4.96
N GLY A 128 17.59 11.50 5.76
CA GLY A 128 16.13 11.38 5.69
C GLY A 128 15.61 10.41 4.60
N MET A 129 16.52 9.75 3.86
CA MET A 129 16.20 8.77 2.83
C MET A 129 16.57 7.34 3.25
N VAL A 130 16.10 6.36 2.49
CA VAL A 130 16.29 4.94 2.77
C VAL A 130 16.96 4.28 1.57
N ASN A 131 18.20 3.86 1.76
CA ASN A 131 19.01 3.20 0.74
C ASN A 131 18.65 1.71 0.62
N THR A 132 17.46 1.44 0.08
CA THR A 132 17.04 0.12 -0.40
C THR A 132 16.55 0.29 -1.83
N ASP A 133 16.85 -0.69 -2.69
CA ASP A 133 16.52 -0.70 -4.10
C ASP A 133 16.10 -2.11 -4.57
N ALA A 134 15.87 -2.30 -5.86
CA ALA A 134 15.52 -3.60 -6.42
C ALA A 134 16.65 -4.63 -6.21
N PHE A 135 17.90 -4.21 -6.24
CA PHE A 135 19.04 -5.08 -6.00
C PHE A 135 19.10 -5.57 -4.54
N TYR A 136 18.71 -4.70 -3.58
CA TYR A 136 18.60 -5.08 -2.18
C TYR A 136 17.63 -6.26 -1.99
N TYR A 137 16.50 -6.29 -2.70
CA TYR A 137 15.46 -7.31 -2.54
C TYR A 137 15.57 -8.50 -3.50
N ARG A 138 16.56 -8.54 -4.39
CA ARG A 138 16.70 -9.54 -5.48
C ARG A 138 16.64 -11.00 -5.02
N ASP A 139 17.12 -11.29 -3.81
CA ASP A 139 17.18 -12.63 -3.21
C ASP A 139 15.93 -12.98 -2.36
N SER A 140 14.97 -12.08 -2.30
CA SER A 140 13.79 -12.21 -1.44
C SER A 140 12.50 -12.50 -2.22
N GLY A 141 12.53 -12.44 -3.56
CA GLY A 141 11.36 -12.55 -4.41
C GLY A 141 10.38 -11.37 -4.26
N ILE A 142 10.85 -10.25 -3.70
CA ILE A 142 10.05 -9.04 -3.49
C ILE A 142 10.16 -8.15 -4.72
N HIS A 143 9.02 -7.76 -5.29
CA HIS A 143 8.92 -6.73 -6.31
C HIS A 143 9.08 -5.35 -5.68
N TYR A 144 9.78 -4.45 -6.36
CA TYR A 144 10.18 -3.18 -5.78
C TYR A 144 9.83 -1.99 -6.65
N MET A 145 9.35 -0.91 -6.02
CA MET A 145 9.20 0.41 -6.61
C MET A 145 9.86 1.45 -5.70
N GLY A 146 10.79 2.25 -6.26
CA GLY A 146 11.48 3.33 -5.56
C GLY A 146 10.98 4.71 -5.99
N LEU A 147 10.70 5.58 -5.02
CA LEU A 147 10.28 6.96 -5.22
C LEU A 147 11.25 7.88 -4.46
N PRO A 148 12.10 8.69 -5.15
CA PRO A 148 13.12 9.49 -4.49
C PRO A 148 12.55 10.80 -3.90
N LEU A 149 11.61 10.68 -2.96
CA LEU A 149 10.89 11.81 -2.39
C LEU A 149 11.55 12.35 -1.12
N LEU A 150 11.70 13.66 -1.04
CA LEU A 150 12.03 14.36 0.20
C LEU A 150 10.76 14.61 1.02
N ASP A 151 10.86 14.59 2.34
CA ASP A 151 9.73 14.92 3.22
C ASP A 151 9.63 16.43 3.45
N LEU A 152 9.33 17.16 2.38
CA LEU A 152 9.18 18.61 2.38
C LEU A 152 7.79 18.98 1.82
N PRO A 153 7.13 20.02 2.34
CA PRO A 153 5.85 20.48 1.81
C PRO A 153 5.88 20.84 0.31
N SER A 154 7.02 21.27 -0.19
CA SER A 154 7.25 21.63 -1.61
C SER A 154 7.49 20.43 -2.53
N THR A 155 7.65 19.21 -1.99
CA THR A 155 7.88 18.02 -2.81
C THR A 155 6.61 17.63 -3.58
N HIS A 156 6.73 17.44 -4.90
CA HIS A 156 5.60 17.10 -5.77
C HIS A 156 5.27 15.61 -5.73
N ILE A 157 4.83 15.09 -4.59
CA ILE A 157 4.48 13.67 -4.39
C ILE A 157 3.32 13.22 -5.29
N ARG A 158 2.45 14.16 -5.71
CA ARG A 158 1.30 13.89 -6.60
C ARG A 158 1.68 13.28 -7.95
N GLU A 159 2.90 13.51 -8.42
CA GLU A 159 3.39 12.97 -9.69
C GLU A 159 3.47 11.44 -9.68
N TYR A 160 3.57 10.85 -8.49
CA TYR A 160 3.68 9.41 -8.29
C TYR A 160 2.36 8.73 -7.89
N PHE A 161 1.28 9.47 -7.64
CA PHE A 161 0.03 8.92 -7.11
C PHE A 161 -0.54 7.79 -7.96
N TYR A 162 -0.65 8.00 -9.26
CA TYR A 162 -1.25 7.00 -10.16
C TYR A 162 -0.33 5.80 -10.38
N ALA A 163 0.95 6.02 -10.66
CA ALA A 163 1.90 4.94 -10.87
C ALA A 163 2.05 4.05 -9.63
N ALA A 164 2.13 4.66 -8.44
CA ALA A 164 2.18 3.91 -7.18
C ALA A 164 0.86 3.20 -6.89
N ALA A 165 -0.29 3.84 -7.19
CA ALA A 165 -1.59 3.20 -7.02
C ALA A 165 -1.77 2.00 -7.95
N ASP A 166 -1.30 2.07 -9.20
CA ASP A 166 -1.33 0.95 -10.14
C ASP A 166 -0.47 -0.22 -9.64
N PHE A 167 0.76 0.05 -9.21
CA PHE A 167 1.67 -0.96 -8.67
C PHE A 167 1.09 -1.67 -7.43
N ILE A 168 0.48 -0.91 -6.50
CA ILE A 168 -0.15 -1.47 -5.29
C ILE A 168 -1.38 -2.30 -5.66
N ASP A 169 -2.21 -1.80 -6.56
CA ASP A 169 -3.46 -2.44 -6.99
C ASP A 169 -3.20 -3.78 -7.69
N ASP A 170 -2.24 -3.78 -8.62
CA ASP A 170 -1.84 -4.99 -9.34
C ASP A 170 -1.30 -6.05 -8.38
N ALA A 171 -0.49 -5.66 -7.41
CA ALA A 171 0.01 -6.57 -6.38
C ALA A 171 -1.12 -7.19 -5.56
N ILE A 172 -2.04 -6.37 -5.04
CA ILE A 172 -3.13 -6.83 -4.15
C ILE A 172 -4.14 -7.68 -4.93
N LYS A 173 -4.50 -7.32 -6.15
CA LYS A 173 -5.41 -8.08 -7.02
C LYS A 173 -4.87 -9.47 -7.37
N ASN A 174 -3.56 -9.61 -7.44
CA ASN A 174 -2.89 -10.89 -7.65
C ASN A 174 -2.59 -11.65 -6.34
N GLY A 175 -3.22 -11.28 -5.22
CA GLY A 175 -3.08 -11.95 -3.92
C GLY A 175 -1.80 -11.62 -3.17
N GLY A 176 -1.06 -10.61 -3.60
CA GLY A 176 0.15 -10.13 -2.93
C GLY A 176 -0.15 -9.21 -1.74
N LYS A 177 0.89 -8.94 -0.95
CA LYS A 177 0.89 -7.98 0.16
C LYS A 177 1.93 -6.91 -0.10
N VAL A 178 1.56 -5.66 0.14
CA VAL A 178 2.39 -4.50 -0.17
C VAL A 178 2.79 -3.75 1.09
N LEU A 179 4.09 -3.51 1.27
CA LEU A 179 4.61 -2.55 2.23
C LEU A 179 4.90 -1.23 1.52
N VAL A 180 4.27 -0.14 1.95
CA VAL A 180 4.63 1.23 1.57
C VAL A 180 5.40 1.84 2.73
N HIS A 181 6.67 2.21 2.53
CA HIS A 181 7.48 2.74 3.61
C HIS A 181 8.21 4.05 3.25
N CYS A 182 8.64 4.77 4.26
CA CYS A 182 9.62 5.85 4.16
C CYS A 182 10.66 5.70 5.28
N LEU A 183 11.21 6.79 5.82
CA LEU A 183 12.13 6.69 6.95
C LEU A 183 11.40 6.26 8.24
N MET A 184 10.30 6.95 8.59
CA MET A 184 9.53 6.73 9.82
C MET A 184 8.17 6.07 9.59
N GLY A 185 7.74 5.92 8.34
CA GLY A 185 6.40 5.39 8.05
C GLY A 185 5.26 6.31 8.46
N MET A 186 5.46 7.64 8.40
CA MET A 186 4.48 8.61 8.90
C MET A 186 3.92 9.55 7.83
N SER A 187 4.79 10.15 7.00
CA SER A 187 4.40 11.23 6.09
C SER A 187 4.35 10.75 4.63
N ARG A 188 5.47 10.53 3.96
CA ARG A 188 5.54 10.14 2.54
C ARG A 188 4.80 8.84 2.23
N SER A 189 5.06 7.80 3.01
CA SER A 189 4.44 6.48 2.82
C SER A 189 2.93 6.51 3.03
N SER A 190 2.46 7.20 4.08
CA SER A 190 1.03 7.32 4.33
C SER A 190 0.32 8.12 3.24
N THR A 191 0.97 9.14 2.67
CA THR A 191 0.42 9.93 1.57
C THR A 191 0.18 9.06 0.33
N ILE A 192 1.13 8.20 -0.03
CA ILE A 192 0.98 7.26 -1.16
C ILE A 192 -0.11 6.22 -0.86
N ALA A 193 -0.15 5.65 0.35
CA ALA A 193 -1.19 4.69 0.73
C ALA A 193 -2.59 5.31 0.69
N ILE A 194 -2.75 6.54 1.19
CA ILE A 194 -4.01 7.27 1.13
C ILE A 194 -4.41 7.53 -0.33
N ALA A 195 -3.48 7.99 -1.18
CA ALA A 195 -3.75 8.22 -2.61
C ALA A 195 -4.22 6.93 -3.32
N TYR A 196 -3.61 5.78 -3.01
CA TYR A 196 -4.07 4.48 -3.50
C TYR A 196 -5.52 4.20 -3.12
N LEU A 197 -5.89 4.37 -1.85
CA LEU A 197 -7.26 4.15 -1.37
C LEU A 197 -8.27 5.10 -2.05
N MET A 198 -7.85 6.32 -2.35
CA MET A 198 -8.68 7.29 -3.06
C MET A 198 -8.88 6.89 -4.53
N ILE A 199 -7.81 6.51 -5.23
CA ILE A 199 -7.83 6.23 -6.67
C ILE A 199 -8.46 4.87 -6.96
N LYS A 200 -8.07 3.82 -6.23
CA LYS A 200 -8.45 2.43 -6.53
C LYS A 200 -9.64 1.93 -5.71
N ALA A 201 -9.72 2.31 -4.43
CA ALA A 201 -10.84 1.94 -3.57
C ALA A 201 -11.97 3.00 -3.59
N GLY A 202 -11.82 4.11 -4.33
CA GLY A 202 -12.83 5.15 -4.49
C GLY A 202 -13.15 5.94 -3.23
N MET A 203 -12.30 5.86 -2.21
CA MET A 203 -12.53 6.52 -0.92
C MET A 203 -12.33 8.03 -1.00
N PRO A 204 -13.19 8.86 -0.38
CA PRO A 204 -12.88 10.26 -0.12
C PRO A 204 -11.61 10.40 0.74
N ALA A 205 -10.82 11.45 0.52
CA ALA A 205 -9.55 11.68 1.22
C ALA A 205 -9.69 11.58 2.75
N GLY A 206 -10.72 12.20 3.32
CA GLY A 206 -10.96 12.18 4.77
C GLY A 206 -11.28 10.78 5.32
N VAL A 207 -11.91 9.91 4.53
CA VAL A 207 -12.20 8.51 4.91
C VAL A 207 -10.92 7.69 4.88
N ALA A 208 -10.16 7.75 3.78
CA ALA A 208 -8.90 7.05 3.64
C ALA A 208 -7.87 7.46 4.71
N LEU A 209 -7.74 8.78 4.96
CA LEU A 209 -6.87 9.32 5.99
C LEU A 209 -7.25 8.82 7.39
N ARG A 210 -8.54 8.88 7.75
CA ARG A 210 -9.04 8.39 9.05
C ARG A 210 -8.77 6.90 9.24
N MET A 211 -9.02 6.10 8.22
CA MET A 211 -8.77 4.64 8.24
C MET A 211 -7.29 4.34 8.52
N CYS A 212 -6.39 4.95 7.76
CA CYS A 212 -4.95 4.79 7.98
C CYS A 212 -4.53 5.30 9.38
N ARG A 213 -5.05 6.46 9.80
CA ARG A 213 -4.74 7.06 11.10
C ARG A 213 -5.21 6.21 12.28
N GLN A 214 -6.34 5.52 12.16
CA GLN A 214 -6.82 4.61 13.19
C GLN A 214 -5.90 3.39 13.38
N SER A 215 -5.25 2.94 12.32
CA SER A 215 -4.35 1.77 12.37
C SER A 215 -2.91 2.15 12.71
N ARG A 216 -2.43 3.33 12.30
CA ARG A 216 -1.05 3.80 12.48
C ARG A 216 -1.01 5.30 12.74
N ASP A 217 -0.08 5.76 13.60
CA ASP A 217 0.14 7.19 13.88
C ASP A 217 0.79 7.89 12.66
N ILE A 218 0.01 8.07 11.61
CA ILE A 218 0.46 8.73 10.38
C ILE A 218 0.28 10.25 10.49
N ARG A 219 1.19 10.99 9.82
CA ARG A 219 1.18 12.46 9.77
C ARG A 219 1.75 12.98 8.45
N PRO A 220 1.00 12.95 7.35
CA PRO A 220 1.38 13.65 6.13
C PRO A 220 1.68 15.11 6.44
N ASN A 221 2.74 15.68 5.85
CA ASN A 221 3.03 17.11 6.01
C ASN A 221 1.98 17.97 5.28
N ASP A 222 1.94 19.27 5.59
CA ASP A 222 0.89 20.18 5.09
C ASP A 222 0.82 20.24 3.56
N GLY A 223 1.97 20.24 2.87
CA GLY A 223 1.98 20.23 1.41
C GLY A 223 1.47 18.93 0.81
N PHE A 224 1.64 17.81 1.51
CA PHE A 224 1.08 16.53 1.09
C PHE A 224 -0.42 16.45 1.34
N LEU A 225 -0.91 17.00 2.46
CA LEU A 225 -2.34 17.13 2.71
C LEU A 225 -3.03 17.99 1.65
N GLN A 226 -2.38 19.08 1.22
CA GLN A 226 -2.90 19.90 0.13
C GLN A 226 -2.99 19.10 -1.18
N GLN A 227 -1.95 18.35 -1.53
CA GLN A 227 -1.95 17.53 -2.75
C GLN A 227 -2.98 16.39 -2.70
N LEU A 228 -3.25 15.80 -1.53
CA LEU A 228 -4.36 14.85 -1.35
C LEU A 228 -5.73 15.53 -1.48
N SER A 229 -5.89 16.74 -0.96
CA SER A 229 -7.09 17.55 -1.13
C SER A 229 -7.38 17.85 -2.60
N ASP A 230 -6.34 18.23 -3.36
CA ASP A 230 -6.44 18.49 -4.80
C ASP A 230 -6.83 17.23 -5.57
N LEU A 231 -6.27 16.07 -5.20
CA LEU A 231 -6.63 14.78 -5.77
C LEU A 231 -8.11 14.45 -5.50
N ASP A 232 -8.60 14.64 -4.27
CA ASP A 232 -9.99 14.39 -3.90
C ASP A 232 -10.96 15.24 -4.71
N ASN A 233 -10.65 16.53 -4.86
CA ASN A 233 -11.42 17.45 -5.68
C ASN A 233 -11.45 17.03 -7.16
N ARG A 234 -10.34 16.51 -7.71
CA ARG A 234 -10.28 15.98 -9.08
C ARG A 234 -11.14 14.73 -9.21
N LEU A 235 -10.93 13.72 -8.37
CA LEU A 235 -11.66 12.45 -8.42
C LEU A 235 -13.17 12.64 -8.25
N ARG A 236 -13.59 13.61 -7.42
CA ARG A 236 -15.00 13.97 -7.25
C ARG A 236 -15.57 14.55 -8.53
N ARG A 237 -14.90 15.53 -9.14
CA ARG A 237 -15.35 16.12 -10.42
C ARG A 237 -15.45 15.09 -11.54
N ASP A 238 -14.53 14.13 -11.58
CA ASP A 238 -14.53 13.08 -12.60
C ASP A 238 -15.71 12.11 -12.40
N ARG A 239 -16.04 11.77 -11.16
CA ARG A 239 -17.27 10.99 -10.84
C ARG A 239 -18.55 11.73 -11.22
N ASP A 240 -18.64 13.02 -10.92
CA ASP A 240 -19.83 13.84 -11.22
C ASP A 240 -20.04 14.05 -12.73
N ARG A 241 -18.98 13.92 -13.53
CA ARG A 241 -19.02 14.01 -15.01
C ARG A 241 -19.28 12.67 -15.69
N ALA A 242 -19.11 11.55 -15.00
CA ALA A 242 -19.37 10.23 -15.58
C ALA A 242 -20.87 10.09 -15.90
N PRO A 243 -21.27 9.71 -17.16
CA PRO A 243 -22.66 9.55 -17.51
C PRO A 243 -23.30 8.43 -16.66
N LEU A 244 -24.56 8.63 -16.23
CA LEU A 244 -25.36 7.68 -15.45
C LEU A 244 -25.50 6.28 -16.09
N SER A 245 -25.13 6.13 -17.37
CA SER A 245 -25.19 4.86 -18.11
C SER A 245 -24.11 3.83 -17.77
N SER A 246 -23.13 4.17 -16.94
CA SER A 246 -22.03 3.26 -16.56
C SER A 246 -22.29 2.42 -15.31
N TYR A 247 -23.44 2.57 -14.66
CA TYR A 247 -23.83 1.70 -13.56
C TYR A 247 -24.53 0.46 -14.11
N PRO A 248 -24.09 -0.77 -13.80
CA PRO A 248 -24.84 -1.97 -14.15
C PRO A 248 -26.21 -1.88 -13.48
N SER A 249 -27.27 -1.83 -14.30
CA SER A 249 -28.65 -1.87 -13.84
C SER A 249 -28.88 -3.21 -13.14
N TYR A 250 -29.07 -3.17 -11.83
CA TYR A 250 -29.59 -4.31 -11.08
C TYR A 250 -31.03 -4.53 -11.51
N SER A 251 -31.24 -5.36 -12.53
CA SER A 251 -32.56 -5.85 -12.92
C SER A 251 -33.08 -6.73 -11.79
N SER A 252 -34.02 -6.19 -11.02
CA SER A 252 -34.83 -6.95 -10.09
C SER A 252 -35.72 -7.91 -10.88
N ARG A 253 -35.29 -9.18 -11.06
CA ARG A 253 -36.16 -10.25 -11.49
C ARG A 253 -37.15 -10.53 -10.34
N SER A 254 -38.33 -9.93 -10.45
CA SER A 254 -39.50 -10.38 -9.67
C SER A 254 -39.89 -11.79 -10.13
N HIS A 255 -39.63 -12.78 -9.30
CA HIS A 255 -40.25 -14.09 -9.44
C HIS A 255 -41.70 -13.90 -8.99
N ARG A 256 -42.65 -13.95 -9.92
CA ARG A 256 -44.07 -14.23 -9.61
C ARG A 256 -44.22 -15.75 -9.54
N TYR A 257 -44.71 -16.20 -8.44
CA TYR A 257 -45.38 -17.48 -8.30
C TYR A 257 -46.86 -17.33 -8.71
#